data_0dcdf1a541d8c4732fe5dcca3a579e6a
#
_entry.id   0dcdf1a541d8c4732fe5dcca3a579e6a
#
_cell.length_a   1.000
_cell.length_b   1.000
_cell.length_c   1.000
_cell.angle_alpha   90.00
_cell.angle_beta   90.00
_cell.angle_gamma   90.00
#
_symmetry.space_group_name_H-M   'P 1'
#
loop_
_entity.id
_entity.type
_entity.pdbx_description
1 polymer ?
#
loop_
_entity_poly.entity_id
_entity_poly.type
_entity_poly.pdbx_seq_one_letter_code
_entity_poly.pdbx_strand_id
1 'polypeptide(L)'
;MRLTDDGLETHLSRVADLLERYGLELDSPGHALTIEEVSAARRLAVRAFAPGGPSSGAVIEVRETWSADGTGSFERSEYAYELLDHERNFRRAFHLHFPEWFERRFLVVVHEHCERPIGTVACEHYEGAPIRDAFAGVLALVDAWTSDAPDCSSLRCLE
;
A
#
# COMPACT_ATOMS: atom_id res chain seq x y z
N MET A 1 -13.71 8.68 5.06
CA MET A 1 -13.43 8.46 6.50
C MET A 1 -12.60 9.63 6.98
N ARG A 2 -12.93 10.23 8.13
CA ARG A 2 -12.17 11.33 8.74
C ARG A 2 -11.64 10.87 10.09
N LEU A 3 -10.40 11.22 10.40
CA LEU A 3 -9.72 10.85 11.64
C LEU A 3 -9.07 12.09 12.27
N THR A 4 -8.97 12.10 13.60
CA THR A 4 -8.13 13.02 14.38
C THR A 4 -6.71 12.44 14.48
N ASP A 5 -5.76 13.18 15.05
CA ASP A 5 -4.40 12.65 15.30
C ASP A 5 -4.44 11.34 16.10
N ASP A 6 -5.16 11.27 17.23
CA ASP A 6 -5.34 10.04 18.01
C ASP A 6 -6.01 8.91 17.18
N GLY A 7 -6.92 9.31 16.28
CA GLY A 7 -7.57 8.39 15.36
C GLY A 7 -6.61 7.80 14.35
N LEU A 8 -5.63 8.57 13.88
CA LEU A 8 -4.57 8.12 12.97
C LEU A 8 -3.63 7.12 13.64
N GLU A 9 -3.24 7.37 14.90
CA GLU A 9 -2.44 6.41 15.68
C GLU A 9 -3.19 5.09 15.89
N THR A 10 -4.46 5.17 16.26
CA THR A 10 -5.33 4.00 16.41
C THR A 10 -5.50 3.24 15.08
N HIS A 11 -5.66 3.96 13.97
CA HIS A 11 -5.76 3.38 12.63
C HIS A 11 -4.48 2.63 12.27
N LEU A 12 -3.32 3.25 12.45
CA LEU A 12 -2.02 2.66 12.17
C LEU A 12 -1.79 1.37 12.99
N SER A 13 -2.08 1.41 14.29
CA SER A 13 -1.97 0.24 15.17
C SER A 13 -2.85 -0.92 14.72
N ARG A 14 -4.09 -0.64 14.29
CA ARG A 14 -5.00 -1.68 13.77
C ARG A 14 -4.52 -2.28 12.45
N VAL A 15 -3.88 -1.49 11.59
CA VAL A 15 -3.28 -2.02 10.34
C VAL A 15 -2.13 -2.96 10.68
N ALA A 16 -1.29 -2.59 11.64
CA ALA A 16 -0.21 -3.45 12.15
C ALA A 16 -0.75 -4.75 12.74
N ASP A 17 -1.73 -4.67 13.64
CA ASP A 17 -2.40 -5.84 14.23
C ASP A 17 -2.98 -6.78 13.16
N LEU A 18 -3.49 -6.23 12.06
CA LEU A 18 -4.02 -7.03 10.95
C LEU A 18 -2.90 -7.80 10.24
N LEU A 19 -1.77 -7.16 9.95
CA LEU A 19 -0.61 -7.81 9.34
C LEU A 19 -0.09 -8.96 10.22
N GLU A 20 0.05 -8.72 11.53
CA GLU A 20 0.48 -9.75 12.49
C GLU A 20 -0.51 -10.93 12.56
N ARG A 21 -1.83 -10.70 12.49
CA ARG A 21 -2.85 -11.77 12.44
C ARG A 21 -2.69 -12.69 11.22
N TYR A 22 -2.15 -12.18 10.13
CA TYR A 22 -1.81 -12.99 8.95
C TYR A 22 -0.42 -13.59 9.02
N GLY A 23 0.25 -13.51 10.18
CA GLY A 23 1.54 -14.13 10.43
C GLY A 23 2.72 -13.34 9.88
N LEU A 24 2.53 -12.07 9.52
CA LEU A 24 3.62 -11.20 9.12
C LEU A 24 4.30 -10.62 10.37
N GLU A 25 5.61 -10.43 10.28
CA GLU A 25 6.44 -9.86 11.33
C GLU A 25 6.67 -8.38 11.06
N LEU A 26 6.27 -7.51 12.00
CA LEU A 26 6.54 -6.08 11.86
C LEU A 26 8.05 -5.81 11.79
N ASP A 27 8.45 -4.79 11.05
CA ASP A 27 9.84 -4.30 11.04
C ASP A 27 10.29 -3.88 12.45
N SER A 28 11.56 -3.59 12.62
CA SER A 28 12.13 -3.16 13.89
C SER A 28 11.44 -1.90 14.44
N PRO A 29 11.38 -1.75 15.79
CA PRO A 29 10.81 -0.55 16.41
C PRO A 29 11.38 0.75 15.83
N GLY A 30 10.51 1.67 15.45
CA GLY A 30 10.85 2.94 14.79
C GLY A 30 10.88 2.89 13.25
N HIS A 31 10.79 1.70 12.65
CA HIS A 31 10.63 1.53 11.19
C HIS A 31 9.31 0.84 10.83
N ALA A 32 8.77 0.05 11.75
CA ALA A 32 7.52 -0.70 11.52
C ALA A 32 6.31 0.22 11.37
N LEU A 33 6.22 1.24 12.23
CA LEU A 33 5.09 2.18 12.31
C LEU A 33 5.64 3.60 12.34
N THR A 34 5.29 4.40 11.36
CA THR A 34 5.68 5.80 11.32
C THR A 34 4.49 6.71 11.05
N ILE A 35 4.45 7.85 11.75
CA ILE A 35 3.57 8.98 11.45
C ILE A 35 4.47 10.20 11.31
N GLU A 36 4.51 10.77 10.12
CA GLU A 36 5.28 11.97 9.82
C GLU A 36 4.36 13.16 9.56
N GLU A 37 4.65 14.27 10.18
CA GLU A 37 3.99 15.54 9.88
C GLU A 37 4.68 16.20 8.66
N VAL A 38 3.89 16.44 7.62
CA VAL A 38 4.37 17.09 6.38
C VAL A 38 3.42 18.22 6.02
N SER A 39 3.79 19.44 6.37
CA SER A 39 2.93 20.62 6.18
C SER A 39 1.54 20.42 6.83
N ALA A 40 0.47 20.47 6.04
CA ALA A 40 -0.92 20.26 6.50
C ALA A 40 -1.37 18.79 6.34
N ALA A 41 -0.44 17.84 6.29
CA ALA A 41 -0.75 16.42 6.12
C ALA A 41 -0.04 15.54 7.14
N ARG A 42 -0.51 14.30 7.27
CA ARG A 42 0.15 13.22 7.99
C ARG A 42 0.47 12.10 7.00
N ARG A 43 1.68 11.63 7.00
CA ARG A 43 2.09 10.42 6.27
C ARG A 43 2.22 9.26 7.25
N LEU A 44 1.46 8.22 7.00
CA LEU A 44 1.46 7.00 7.78
C LEU A 44 2.14 5.90 6.98
N ALA A 45 2.98 5.10 7.64
CA ALA A 45 3.52 3.88 7.04
C ALA A 45 3.54 2.73 8.04
N VAL A 46 3.22 1.53 7.54
CA VAL A 46 3.41 0.25 8.23
C VAL A 46 4.20 -0.65 7.32
N ARG A 47 5.23 -1.30 7.88
CA ARG A 47 6.07 -2.25 7.17
C ARG A 47 6.18 -3.56 7.92
N ALA A 48 5.93 -4.65 7.21
CA ALA A 48 6.00 -5.99 7.76
C ALA A 48 6.62 -6.97 6.75
N PHE A 49 7.24 -8.02 7.26
CA PHE A 49 7.90 -9.08 6.50
C PHE A 49 7.15 -10.40 6.66
N ALA A 50 7.31 -11.30 5.71
CA ALA A 50 6.96 -12.71 5.90
C ALA A 50 7.80 -13.31 7.04
N PRO A 51 7.38 -14.45 7.65
CA PRO A 51 8.10 -15.09 8.73
C PRO A 51 9.58 -15.32 8.40
N GLY A 52 10.47 -14.89 9.31
CA GLY A 52 11.92 -14.84 9.10
C GLY A 52 12.46 -13.43 8.89
N GLY A 53 11.59 -12.41 8.98
CA GLY A 53 11.95 -11.00 8.94
C GLY A 53 12.49 -10.54 7.58
N PRO A 54 13.42 -9.57 7.53
CA PRO A 54 13.98 -9.03 6.29
C PRO A 54 14.63 -10.08 5.36
N SER A 55 15.00 -11.23 5.91
CA SER A 55 15.61 -12.34 5.15
C SER A 55 14.59 -13.27 4.48
N SER A 56 13.32 -13.12 4.78
CA SER A 56 12.23 -13.99 4.28
C SER A 56 11.88 -13.80 2.82
N GLY A 57 12.39 -12.74 2.19
CA GLY A 57 12.14 -12.46 0.79
C GLY A 57 10.84 -11.72 0.49
N ALA A 58 9.83 -11.70 1.37
CA ALA A 58 8.58 -10.98 1.14
C ALA A 58 8.38 -9.85 2.16
N VAL A 59 8.01 -8.67 1.65
CA VAL A 59 7.68 -7.49 2.45
C VAL A 59 6.36 -6.88 1.98
N ILE A 60 5.53 -6.49 2.95
CA ILE A 60 4.33 -5.69 2.72
C ILE A 60 4.56 -4.30 3.31
N GLU A 61 4.28 -3.27 2.53
CA GLU A 61 4.32 -1.88 2.94
C GLU A 61 2.98 -1.21 2.67
N VAL A 62 2.44 -0.58 3.69
CA VAL A 62 1.20 0.21 3.65
C VAL A 62 1.59 1.66 3.91
N ARG A 63 1.34 2.53 2.95
CA ARG A 63 1.59 3.98 3.07
C ARG A 63 0.32 4.73 2.76
N GLU A 64 0.01 5.74 3.57
CA GLU A 64 -1.13 6.63 3.37
C GLU A 64 -0.75 8.08 3.63
N THR A 65 -1.31 8.98 2.84
CA THR A 65 -1.27 10.43 3.11
C THR A 65 -2.66 10.88 3.54
N TRP A 66 -2.73 11.58 4.65
CA TRP A 66 -3.95 12.12 5.23
C TRP A 66 -3.85 13.64 5.27
N SER A 67 -4.66 14.33 4.50
CA SER A 67 -4.67 15.79 4.39
C SER A 67 -5.64 16.41 5.39
N ALA A 68 -5.22 17.50 6.04
CA ALA A 68 -6.07 18.24 6.95
C ALA A 68 -7.29 18.85 6.22
N ASP A 69 -8.46 18.70 6.80
CA ASP A 69 -9.72 19.27 6.27
C ASP A 69 -10.04 20.67 6.80
N GLY A 70 -9.14 21.25 7.62
CA GLY A 70 -9.31 22.56 8.25
C GLY A 70 -10.19 22.57 9.49
N THR A 71 -10.74 21.42 9.91
CA THR A 71 -11.60 21.29 11.12
C THR A 71 -10.90 20.60 12.29
N GLY A 72 -9.59 20.29 12.15
CA GLY A 72 -8.83 19.49 13.12
C GLY A 72 -8.92 17.98 12.85
N SER A 73 -9.46 17.62 11.70
CA SER A 73 -9.52 16.23 11.22
C SER A 73 -8.74 16.08 9.92
N PHE A 74 -8.46 14.83 9.58
CA PHE A 74 -7.74 14.46 8.37
C PHE A 74 -8.59 13.51 7.52
N GLU A 75 -8.48 13.65 6.21
CA GLU A 75 -9.09 12.75 5.24
C GLU A 75 -7.99 12.11 4.39
N ARG A 76 -8.10 10.79 4.14
CA ARG A 76 -7.12 10.09 3.31
C ARG A 76 -7.15 10.60 1.89
N SER A 77 -6.07 11.21 1.45
CA SER A 77 -5.90 11.79 0.11
C SER A 77 -5.15 10.87 -0.84
N GLU A 78 -4.16 10.09 -0.33
CA GLU A 78 -3.36 9.19 -1.14
C GLU A 78 -3.10 7.88 -0.40
N TYR A 79 -2.80 6.83 -1.16
CA TYR A 79 -2.27 5.58 -0.62
C TYR A 79 -1.33 4.88 -1.61
N ALA A 80 -0.42 4.09 -1.06
CA ALA A 80 0.35 3.09 -1.75
C ALA A 80 0.43 1.84 -0.89
N TYR A 81 -0.16 0.75 -1.34
CA TYR A 81 -0.13 -0.56 -0.70
C TYR A 81 0.67 -1.48 -1.58
N GLU A 82 1.75 -2.04 -1.08
CA GLU A 82 2.76 -2.72 -1.89
C GLU A 82 3.20 -4.03 -1.26
N LEU A 83 3.27 -5.08 -2.07
CA LEU A 83 3.89 -6.35 -1.80
C LEU A 83 5.09 -6.51 -2.72
N LEU A 84 6.27 -6.77 -2.14
CA LEU A 84 7.44 -7.24 -2.83
C LEU A 84 7.78 -8.63 -2.32
N ASP A 85 7.80 -9.62 -3.20
CA ASP A 85 8.19 -10.99 -2.91
C ASP A 85 9.40 -11.37 -3.76
N HIS A 86 10.56 -11.22 -3.17
CA HIS A 86 11.83 -11.48 -3.84
C HIS A 86 12.08 -12.98 -4.08
N GLU A 87 11.53 -13.84 -3.22
CA GLU A 87 11.66 -15.28 -3.38
C GLU A 87 10.92 -15.77 -4.63
N ARG A 88 9.69 -15.29 -4.83
CA ARG A 88 8.89 -15.60 -6.02
C ARG A 88 9.15 -14.65 -7.19
N ASN A 89 9.99 -13.64 -7.00
CA ASN A 89 10.31 -12.60 -7.97
C ASN A 89 9.04 -11.90 -8.49
N PHE A 90 8.23 -11.43 -7.54
CA PHE A 90 6.89 -10.88 -7.79
C PHE A 90 6.66 -9.57 -7.05
N ARG A 91 6.00 -8.62 -7.71
CA ARG A 91 5.54 -7.36 -7.13
C ARG A 91 4.08 -7.13 -7.44
N ARG A 92 3.31 -6.72 -6.43
CA ARG A 92 1.94 -6.27 -6.54
C ARG A 92 1.77 -4.95 -5.79
N ALA A 93 1.14 -3.95 -6.41
CA ALA A 93 0.86 -2.70 -5.71
C ALA A 93 -0.45 -2.06 -6.16
N PHE A 94 -1.07 -1.31 -5.24
CA PHE A 94 -2.30 -0.56 -5.42
C PHE A 94 -2.06 0.89 -5.02
N HIS A 95 -2.28 1.82 -5.94
CA HIS A 95 -1.97 3.22 -5.72
C HIS A 95 -3.17 4.14 -5.98
N LEU A 96 -3.30 5.14 -5.13
CA LEU A 96 -4.06 6.36 -5.36
C LEU A 96 -3.12 7.52 -5.11
N HIS A 97 -2.76 8.25 -6.14
CA HIS A 97 -1.97 9.47 -6.02
C HIS A 97 -2.27 10.42 -7.17
N PHE A 98 -1.90 11.70 -7.00
CA PHE A 98 -2.21 12.77 -7.93
C PHE A 98 -0.95 13.41 -8.54
N PRO A 99 -0.01 12.67 -9.15
CA PRO A 99 1.02 13.34 -9.92
C PRO A 99 0.34 13.91 -11.17
N GLU A 100 0.43 15.22 -11.35
CA GLU A 100 -0.24 15.93 -12.46
C GLU A 100 0.00 15.30 -13.84
N TRP A 101 1.21 14.76 -14.08
CA TRP A 101 1.54 14.12 -15.33
C TRP A 101 0.76 12.82 -15.57
N PHE A 102 0.49 12.05 -14.51
CA PHE A 102 -0.24 10.79 -14.57
C PHE A 102 -1.73 11.04 -14.85
N GLU A 103 -2.32 11.97 -14.08
CA GLU A 103 -3.70 12.38 -14.28
C GLU A 103 -3.94 12.95 -15.67
N ARG A 104 -3.03 13.78 -16.18
CA ARG A 104 -3.13 14.34 -17.54
C ARG A 104 -3.02 13.26 -18.62
N ARG A 105 -2.20 12.23 -18.41
CA ARG A 105 -1.98 11.18 -19.41
C ARG A 105 -3.09 10.14 -19.43
N PHE A 106 -3.50 9.66 -18.26
CA PHE A 106 -4.40 8.51 -18.15
C PHE A 106 -5.83 8.88 -17.72
N LEU A 107 -6.07 10.12 -17.29
CA LEU A 107 -7.35 10.62 -16.78
C LEU A 107 -7.87 9.83 -15.56
N VAL A 108 -6.99 9.15 -14.85
CA VAL A 108 -7.26 8.39 -13.64
C VAL A 108 -6.20 8.66 -12.60
N VAL A 109 -6.53 8.46 -11.34
CA VAL A 109 -5.61 8.62 -10.20
C VAL A 109 -5.39 7.30 -9.46
N VAL A 110 -6.21 6.29 -9.77
CA VAL A 110 -6.12 4.94 -9.20
C VAL A 110 -5.52 4.00 -10.23
N HIS A 111 -4.46 3.31 -9.85
CA HIS A 111 -3.83 2.31 -10.71
C HIS A 111 -3.18 1.20 -9.89
N GLU A 112 -2.82 0.14 -10.58
CA GLU A 112 -2.18 -1.03 -10.00
C GLU A 112 -0.86 -1.33 -10.70
N HIS A 113 0.06 -1.97 -9.98
CA HIS A 113 1.27 -2.54 -10.55
C HIS A 113 1.29 -4.05 -10.35
N CYS A 114 1.76 -4.75 -11.35
CA CYS A 114 1.96 -6.19 -11.31
C CYS A 114 3.20 -6.54 -12.13
N GLU A 115 4.22 -7.07 -11.48
CA GLU A 115 5.50 -7.39 -12.09
C GLU A 115 5.89 -8.83 -11.77
N ARG A 116 6.18 -9.59 -12.81
CA ARG A 116 6.69 -10.95 -12.68
C ARG A 116 7.50 -11.33 -13.93
N PRO A 117 8.83 -11.43 -13.83
CA PRO A 117 9.68 -11.09 -12.66
C PRO A 117 9.70 -9.60 -12.33
N ILE A 118 10.14 -9.25 -11.13
CA ILE A 118 10.32 -7.85 -10.69
C ILE A 118 11.24 -7.12 -11.68
N GLY A 119 10.84 -5.90 -12.05
CA GLY A 119 11.55 -5.09 -13.05
C GLY A 119 11.23 -5.44 -14.50
N THR A 120 10.39 -6.46 -14.73
CA THR A 120 9.87 -6.78 -16.08
C THR A 120 8.41 -6.41 -16.13
N VAL A 121 8.09 -5.39 -16.90
CA VAL A 121 6.73 -4.87 -17.03
C VAL A 121 6.24 -5.05 -18.47
N ALA A 122 5.15 -5.79 -18.63
CA ALA A 122 4.39 -5.79 -19.89
C ALA A 122 3.60 -4.47 -20.03
N CYS A 123 3.30 -3.83 -18.90
CA CYS A 123 2.58 -2.57 -18.76
C CYS A 123 3.04 -1.87 -17.48
N GLU A 124 3.31 -0.57 -17.54
CA GLU A 124 3.74 0.19 -16.35
C GLU A 124 2.62 0.39 -15.34
N HIS A 125 1.40 0.61 -15.83
CA HIS A 125 0.24 0.92 -15.01
C HIS A 125 -0.99 0.17 -15.53
N TYR A 126 -1.65 -0.53 -14.63
CA TYR A 126 -2.91 -1.20 -14.92
C TYR A 126 -4.09 -0.42 -14.35
N GLU A 127 -5.27 -0.56 -14.97
CA GLU A 127 -6.50 -0.04 -14.41
C GLU A 127 -6.71 -0.61 -13.00
N GLY A 128 -6.96 0.29 -12.02
CA GLY A 128 -7.23 -0.07 -10.65
C GLY A 128 -8.62 0.39 -10.20
N ALA A 129 -9.17 -0.32 -9.23
CA ALA A 129 -10.34 0.13 -8.50
C ALA A 129 -9.91 0.81 -7.18
N PRO A 130 -10.61 1.88 -6.73
CA PRO A 130 -10.31 2.52 -5.47
C PRO A 130 -10.36 1.51 -4.31
N ILE A 131 -9.27 1.42 -3.55
CA ILE A 131 -9.23 0.64 -2.31
C ILE A 131 -9.92 1.45 -1.21
N ARG A 132 -10.98 0.90 -0.62
CA ARG A 132 -11.82 1.60 0.35
C ARG A 132 -11.05 2.12 1.56
N ASP A 133 -10.19 1.28 2.13
CA ASP A 133 -9.40 1.56 3.32
C ASP A 133 -8.14 0.68 3.38
N ALA A 134 -7.23 0.95 4.32
CA ALA A 134 -6.00 0.18 4.51
C ALA A 134 -6.27 -1.30 4.79
N PHE A 135 -7.35 -1.65 5.48
CA PHE A 135 -7.69 -3.04 5.77
C PHE A 135 -7.99 -3.82 4.48
N ALA A 136 -8.78 -3.22 3.57
CA ALA A 136 -9.03 -3.80 2.25
C ALA A 136 -7.74 -3.92 1.42
N GLY A 137 -6.83 -2.93 1.52
CA GLY A 137 -5.52 -2.95 0.88
C GLY A 137 -4.64 -4.09 1.40
N VAL A 138 -4.53 -4.24 2.71
CA VAL A 138 -3.78 -5.34 3.35
C VAL A 138 -4.34 -6.69 2.93
N LEU A 139 -5.68 -6.86 2.94
CA LEU A 139 -6.30 -8.12 2.53
C LEU A 139 -5.99 -8.46 1.06
N ALA A 140 -6.01 -7.48 0.16
CA ALA A 140 -5.66 -7.67 -1.24
C ALA A 140 -4.17 -8.06 -1.42
N LEU A 141 -3.27 -7.48 -0.63
CA LEU A 141 -1.85 -7.84 -0.64
C LEU A 141 -1.60 -9.23 -0.06
N VAL A 142 -2.27 -9.58 1.05
CA VAL A 142 -2.18 -10.90 1.66
C VAL A 142 -2.73 -11.97 0.71
N ASP A 143 -3.84 -11.70 0.02
CA ASP A 143 -4.38 -12.60 -0.99
C ASP A 143 -3.37 -12.80 -2.13
N ALA A 144 -2.76 -11.74 -2.63
CA ALA A 144 -1.70 -11.83 -3.64
C ALA A 144 -0.47 -12.58 -3.15
N TRP A 145 -0.09 -12.42 -1.87
CA TRP A 145 1.04 -13.12 -1.26
C TRP A 145 0.78 -14.61 -1.08
N THR A 146 -0.43 -14.99 -0.67
CA THR A 146 -0.82 -16.38 -0.41
C THR A 146 -1.25 -17.15 -1.65
N SER A 147 -1.52 -16.46 -2.76
CA SER A 147 -1.90 -17.08 -4.03
C SER A 147 -0.69 -17.75 -4.71
N ASP A 148 -0.89 -18.94 -5.29
CA ASP A 148 0.18 -19.72 -5.92
C ASP A 148 0.80 -19.06 -7.16
N ALA A 149 0.06 -18.24 -7.87
CA ALA A 149 0.55 -17.51 -9.04
C ALA A 149 -0.38 -16.34 -9.37
N PRO A 150 -0.16 -15.15 -8.82
CA PRO A 150 -0.91 -13.97 -9.25
C PRO A 150 -0.71 -13.75 -10.75
N ASP A 151 -1.80 -13.77 -11.50
CA ASP A 151 -1.77 -13.61 -12.95
C ASP A 151 -1.93 -12.14 -13.33
N CYS A 152 -0.82 -11.51 -13.73
CA CYS A 152 -0.82 -10.14 -14.22
C CYS A 152 -1.51 -10.00 -15.60
N SER A 153 -1.66 -11.08 -16.35
CA SER A 153 -2.23 -11.05 -17.72
C SER A 153 -3.71 -10.73 -17.75
N SER A 154 -4.42 -10.91 -16.63
CA SER A 154 -5.84 -10.57 -16.51
C SER A 154 -6.11 -9.07 -16.33
N LEU A 155 -5.07 -8.28 -16.04
CA LEU A 155 -5.17 -6.85 -15.79
C LEU A 155 -5.17 -6.05 -17.09
N ARG A 156 -5.98 -5.00 -17.10
CA ARG A 156 -6.08 -4.09 -18.25
C ARG A 156 -5.04 -2.97 -18.13
N CYS A 157 -4.19 -2.86 -19.15
CA CYS A 157 -3.19 -1.79 -19.22
C CYS A 157 -3.85 -0.42 -19.44
N LEU A 158 -3.32 0.60 -18.77
CA LEU A 158 -3.63 2.00 -19.05
C LEU A 158 -2.77 2.45 -20.25
N GLU A 159 -3.42 2.87 -21.35
CA GLU A 159 -2.79 3.32 -22.59
C GLU A 159 -2.80 4.86 -22.72
#